data_8a0175a94c0e2feba4280abd4b0ec366
#
_entry.id   8a0175a94c0e2feba4280abd4b0ec366
#
_cell.length_a   1.000
_cell.length_b   1.000
_cell.length_c   1.000
_cell.angle_alpha   90.00
_cell.angle_beta   90.00
_cell.angle_gamma   90.00
#
_symmetry.space_group_name_H-M   'P 1'
#
loop_
_entity.id
_entity.type
_entity.pdbx_description
1 polymer ?
#
loop_
_entity_poly.entity_id
_entity_poly.type
_entity_poly.pdbx_seq_one_letter_code
_entity_poly.pdbx_strand_id
1 'polypeptide(L)'
;MGMTVLLDYTRNSKYVSYRERPDPDRHTLQDELYFELVNDSTEINWNKLSGTLDYIKGEYDCSDFRLVNLVRILYEFEDRIPEETLEQIREVLFNFRYWWDEPGENSMCYWSENHQILFASAEYLVGQMYPDSLFPSSGLTGRQHMEKAGERALDWLRMRWDFGDG
;
A
#
# COMPACT_ATOMS: atom_id res chain seq x y z
N MET A 1 14.89 -16.08 2.26
CA MET A 1 14.02 -17.14 2.78
C MET A 1 12.75 -16.62 3.49
N GLY A 2 12.70 -15.33 3.90
CA GLY A 2 11.55 -14.76 4.62
C GLY A 2 10.36 -14.35 3.73
N MET A 3 10.60 -13.85 2.52
CA MET A 3 9.55 -13.26 1.67
C MET A 3 8.63 -14.33 1.04
N THR A 4 9.18 -15.45 0.60
CA THR A 4 8.39 -16.56 0.05
C THR A 4 7.48 -17.20 1.12
N VAL A 5 7.94 -17.27 2.38
CA VAL A 5 7.15 -17.82 3.49
C VAL A 5 6.00 -16.89 3.86
N LEU A 6 6.18 -15.55 3.77
CA LEU A 6 5.13 -14.59 4.04
C LEU A 6 4.05 -14.61 2.94
N LEU A 7 4.45 -14.73 1.68
CA LEU A 7 3.55 -14.86 0.53
C LEU A 7 2.76 -16.17 0.57
N ASP A 8 3.39 -17.28 0.96
CA ASP A 8 2.70 -18.57 1.12
C ASP A 8 1.71 -18.56 2.29
N TYR A 9 2.04 -17.87 3.38
CA TYR A 9 1.14 -17.70 4.52
C TYR A 9 -0.08 -16.84 4.16
N THR A 10 0.14 -15.77 3.42
CA THR A 10 -0.94 -14.90 2.92
C THR A 10 -1.79 -15.61 1.88
N ARG A 11 -1.22 -16.33 0.92
CA ARG A 11 -1.97 -17.08 -0.10
C ARG A 11 -2.84 -18.20 0.48
N ASN A 12 -2.40 -18.90 1.51
CA ASN A 12 -3.08 -20.12 1.98
C ASN A 12 -4.05 -19.93 3.15
N SER A 13 -3.92 -18.91 3.99
CA SER A 13 -4.69 -18.86 5.24
C SER A 13 -5.68 -17.73 5.40
N LYS A 14 -5.49 -16.59 4.75
CA LYS A 14 -6.30 -15.39 5.01
C LYS A 14 -7.31 -15.04 3.92
N TYR A 15 -7.19 -15.58 2.73
CA TYR A 15 -7.94 -15.10 1.56
C TYR A 15 -9.04 -16.03 1.06
N VAL A 16 -9.39 -17.05 1.82
CA VAL A 16 -10.62 -17.82 1.57
C VAL A 16 -11.86 -16.92 1.55
N SER A 17 -11.86 -15.86 2.37
CA SER A 17 -12.94 -14.87 2.40
C SER A 17 -12.99 -13.97 1.16
N TYR A 18 -11.86 -13.73 0.47
CA TYR A 18 -11.82 -12.95 -0.78
C TYR A 18 -12.21 -13.75 -2.02
N ARG A 19 -12.41 -15.05 -1.91
CA ARG A 19 -12.98 -15.87 -2.98
C ARG A 19 -14.49 -15.70 -3.12
N GLU A 20 -15.14 -15.15 -2.12
CA GLU A 20 -16.53 -14.73 -2.20
C GLU A 20 -16.59 -13.33 -2.78
N ARG A 21 -17.57 -13.09 -3.67
CA ARG A 21 -17.73 -11.77 -4.29
C ARG A 21 -17.92 -10.71 -3.19
N PRO A 22 -17.15 -9.60 -3.19
CA PRO A 22 -17.32 -8.53 -2.24
C PRO A 22 -18.76 -7.97 -2.27
N ASP A 23 -19.24 -7.54 -1.11
CA ASP A 23 -20.50 -6.81 -0.99
C ASP A 23 -20.37 -5.48 -1.77
N PRO A 24 -21.12 -5.27 -2.85
CA PRO A 24 -20.97 -4.10 -3.70
C PRO A 24 -21.19 -2.77 -3.00
N ASP A 25 -21.89 -2.77 -1.86
CA ASP A 25 -22.15 -1.54 -1.07
C ASP A 25 -20.99 -1.13 -0.16
N ARG A 26 -19.96 -2.00 -0.01
CA ARG A 26 -18.84 -1.80 0.90
C ARG A 26 -17.47 -1.79 0.25
N HIS A 27 -17.38 -2.16 -1.01
CA HIS A 27 -16.10 -2.36 -1.68
C HIS A 27 -15.84 -1.32 -2.77
N THR A 28 -14.58 -0.93 -2.88
CA THR A 28 -14.10 -0.10 -3.97
C THR A 28 -13.87 -0.95 -5.23
N LEU A 29 -13.76 -0.31 -6.40
CA LEU A 29 -13.37 -1.01 -7.63
C LEU A 29 -12.00 -1.68 -7.50
N GLN A 30 -11.13 -1.17 -6.63
CA GLN A 30 -9.85 -1.79 -6.29
C GLN A 30 -10.03 -3.15 -5.60
N ASP A 31 -11.02 -3.28 -4.71
CA ASP A 31 -11.32 -4.55 -4.04
C ASP A 31 -11.89 -5.57 -5.03
N GLU A 32 -12.69 -5.13 -6.00
CA GLU A 32 -13.15 -5.99 -7.09
C GLU A 32 -11.99 -6.49 -7.96
N LEU A 33 -11.06 -5.60 -8.30
CA LEU A 33 -9.85 -5.96 -9.04
C LEU A 33 -9.02 -7.00 -8.27
N TYR A 34 -8.81 -6.77 -6.97
CA TYR A 34 -8.10 -7.71 -6.12
C TYR A 34 -8.80 -9.09 -6.10
N PHE A 35 -10.13 -9.10 -6.00
CA PHE A 35 -10.92 -10.33 -6.08
C PHE A 35 -10.73 -11.06 -7.43
N GLU A 36 -10.72 -10.34 -8.55
CA GLU A 36 -10.45 -10.92 -9.88
C GLU A 36 -9.06 -11.53 -9.95
N LEU A 37 -8.05 -10.86 -9.39
CA LEU A 37 -6.67 -11.34 -9.35
C LEU A 37 -6.51 -12.61 -8.50
N VAL A 38 -7.09 -12.64 -7.32
CA VAL A 38 -7.04 -13.80 -6.41
C VAL A 38 -7.74 -15.03 -6.99
N ASN A 39 -8.79 -14.83 -7.78
CA ASN A 39 -9.53 -15.92 -8.44
C ASN A 39 -8.97 -16.29 -9.81
N ASP A 40 -7.76 -15.83 -10.16
CA ASP A 40 -7.08 -16.13 -11.41
C ASP A 40 -7.92 -15.80 -12.66
N SER A 41 -8.72 -14.71 -12.61
CA SER A 41 -9.47 -14.24 -13.76
C SER A 41 -8.53 -13.97 -14.93
N THR A 42 -8.90 -14.44 -16.12
CA THR A 42 -8.09 -14.28 -17.34
C THR A 42 -8.21 -12.88 -17.93
N GLU A 43 -9.34 -12.22 -17.69
CA GLU A 43 -9.61 -10.86 -18.16
C GLU A 43 -9.69 -9.94 -16.95
N ILE A 44 -8.70 -9.06 -16.80
CA ILE A 44 -8.61 -8.08 -15.73
C ILE A 44 -8.86 -6.68 -16.28
N ASN A 45 -9.81 -5.97 -15.72
CA ASN A 45 -10.06 -4.58 -16.07
C ASN A 45 -9.23 -3.63 -15.18
N TRP A 46 -8.01 -3.31 -15.63
CA TRP A 46 -7.07 -2.43 -14.91
C TRP A 46 -7.59 -1.00 -14.72
N ASN A 47 -8.55 -0.55 -15.52
CA ASN A 47 -9.19 0.77 -15.33
C ASN A 47 -9.89 0.90 -13.97
N LYS A 48 -10.16 -0.19 -13.28
CA LYS A 48 -10.70 -0.18 -11.92
C LYS A 48 -9.75 0.49 -10.90
N LEU A 49 -8.46 0.60 -11.22
CA LEU A 49 -7.49 1.32 -10.39
C LEU A 49 -7.56 2.84 -10.54
N SER A 50 -8.10 3.37 -11.64
CA SER A 50 -8.03 4.81 -11.93
C SER A 50 -8.53 5.68 -10.78
N GLY A 51 -9.71 5.40 -10.24
CA GLY A 51 -10.27 6.15 -9.11
C GLY A 51 -9.45 6.02 -7.82
N THR A 52 -8.78 4.89 -7.61
CA THR A 52 -7.86 4.69 -6.48
C THR A 52 -6.59 5.50 -6.67
N LEU A 53 -6.00 5.47 -7.86
CA LEU A 53 -4.78 6.23 -8.17
C LEU A 53 -5.04 7.74 -8.06
N ASP A 54 -6.17 8.23 -8.60
CA ASP A 54 -6.57 9.63 -8.48
C ASP A 54 -6.77 10.05 -7.02
N TYR A 55 -7.37 9.16 -6.21
CA TYR A 55 -7.61 9.44 -4.79
C TYR A 55 -6.30 9.53 -4.00
N ILE A 56 -5.37 8.61 -4.23
CA ILE A 56 -4.05 8.61 -3.58
C ILE A 56 -3.25 9.82 -4.06
N LYS A 57 -3.23 10.11 -5.36
CA LYS A 57 -2.55 11.28 -5.95
C LYS A 57 -3.08 12.61 -5.39
N GLY A 58 -4.38 12.66 -5.08
CA GLY A 58 -5.00 13.84 -4.44
C GLY A 58 -4.70 13.97 -2.95
N GLU A 59 -4.03 13.00 -2.35
CA GLU A 59 -3.70 12.97 -0.91
C GLU A 59 -4.90 13.30 -0.02
N TYR A 60 -6.07 12.76 -0.40
CA TYR A 60 -7.28 12.94 0.39
C TYR A 60 -7.21 12.15 1.70
N ASP A 61 -8.02 12.56 2.67
CA ASP A 61 -8.12 11.83 3.94
C ASP A 61 -8.40 10.34 3.72
N CYS A 62 -7.77 9.49 4.51
CA CYS A 62 -7.82 8.03 4.36
C CYS A 62 -7.20 7.46 3.06
N SER A 63 -6.34 8.21 2.36
CA SER A 63 -5.58 7.68 1.21
C SER A 63 -4.68 6.51 1.56
N ASP A 64 -4.20 6.43 2.80
CA ASP A 64 -3.38 5.34 3.33
C ASP A 64 -4.08 3.98 3.27
N PHE A 65 -5.39 3.91 3.48
CA PHE A 65 -6.14 2.66 3.34
C PHE A 65 -6.14 2.15 1.89
N ARG A 66 -6.27 3.05 0.92
CA ARG A 66 -6.20 2.68 -0.50
C ARG A 66 -4.78 2.33 -0.92
N LEU A 67 -3.81 3.08 -0.40
CA LEU A 67 -2.39 2.89 -0.65
C LEU A 67 -1.92 1.50 -0.19
N VAL A 68 -2.26 1.08 1.03
CA VAL A 68 -1.90 -0.24 1.56
C VAL A 68 -2.47 -1.37 0.71
N ASN A 69 -3.73 -1.24 0.26
CA ASN A 69 -4.33 -2.22 -0.63
C ASN A 69 -3.66 -2.25 -2.02
N LEU A 70 -3.25 -1.09 -2.55
CA LEU A 70 -2.50 -0.99 -3.80
C LEU A 70 -1.12 -1.65 -3.68
N VAL A 71 -0.39 -1.36 -2.61
CA VAL A 71 0.91 -1.98 -2.31
C VAL A 71 0.77 -3.50 -2.21
N ARG A 72 -0.30 -3.99 -1.63
CA ARG A 72 -0.58 -5.42 -1.57
C ARG A 72 -0.79 -6.04 -2.95
N ILE A 73 -1.55 -5.38 -3.83
CA ILE A 73 -1.73 -5.83 -5.23
C ILE A 73 -0.38 -5.94 -5.92
N LEU A 74 0.51 -4.96 -5.73
CA LEU A 74 1.86 -4.99 -6.29
C LEU A 74 2.66 -6.20 -5.76
N TYR A 75 2.69 -6.41 -4.44
CA TYR A 75 3.45 -7.50 -3.85
C TYR A 75 3.00 -8.90 -4.29
N GLU A 76 1.71 -9.07 -4.52
CA GLU A 76 1.14 -10.37 -4.85
C GLU A 76 1.06 -10.64 -6.35
N PHE A 77 0.95 -9.58 -7.19
CA PHE A 77 0.56 -9.71 -8.60
C PHE A 77 1.34 -8.81 -9.57
N GLU A 78 2.51 -8.26 -9.20
CA GLU A 78 3.27 -7.35 -10.06
C GLU A 78 3.52 -7.94 -11.46
N ASP A 79 3.79 -9.23 -11.53
CA ASP A 79 4.04 -9.97 -12.77
C ASP A 79 2.83 -10.06 -13.72
N ARG A 80 1.63 -9.78 -13.22
CA ARG A 80 0.39 -9.76 -13.99
C ARG A 80 -0.04 -8.36 -14.41
N ILE A 81 0.57 -7.31 -13.86
CA ILE A 81 0.19 -5.91 -14.11
C ILE A 81 0.84 -5.44 -15.41
N PRO A 82 0.07 -4.90 -16.38
CA PRO A 82 0.66 -4.32 -17.59
C PRO A 82 1.63 -3.18 -17.28
N GLU A 83 2.71 -3.05 -18.04
CA GLU A 83 3.75 -2.04 -17.78
C GLU A 83 3.19 -0.61 -17.76
N GLU A 84 2.26 -0.26 -18.63
CA GLU A 84 1.60 1.04 -18.62
C GLU A 84 0.88 1.33 -17.29
N THR A 85 0.23 0.31 -16.70
CA THR A 85 -0.41 0.41 -15.39
C THR A 85 0.61 0.50 -14.26
N LEU A 86 1.72 -0.27 -14.36
CA LEU A 86 2.83 -0.18 -13.40
C LEU A 86 3.47 1.20 -13.39
N GLU A 87 3.66 1.83 -14.55
CA GLU A 87 4.19 3.19 -14.65
C GLU A 87 3.27 4.20 -13.94
N GLN A 88 1.95 4.11 -14.14
CA GLN A 88 0.97 4.96 -13.44
C GLN A 88 1.01 4.75 -11.92
N ILE A 89 1.11 3.51 -11.48
CA ILE A 89 1.24 3.17 -10.05
C ILE A 89 2.53 3.75 -9.47
N ARG A 90 3.68 3.56 -10.16
CA ARG A 90 4.97 4.10 -9.72
C ARG A 90 4.94 5.62 -9.63
N GLU A 91 4.34 6.30 -10.61
CA GLU A 91 4.16 7.76 -10.57
C GLU A 91 3.44 8.19 -9.29
N VAL A 92 2.34 7.52 -8.95
CA VAL A 92 1.59 7.83 -7.73
C VAL A 92 2.41 7.53 -6.48
N LEU A 93 3.03 6.34 -6.39
CA LEU A 93 3.79 5.93 -5.21
C LEU A 93 5.02 6.83 -4.94
N PHE A 94 5.74 7.24 -5.98
CA PHE A 94 6.96 8.04 -5.83
C PHE A 94 6.68 9.52 -5.55
N ASN A 95 5.47 10.00 -5.85
CA ASN A 95 5.05 11.37 -5.58
C ASN A 95 4.14 11.49 -4.35
N PHE A 96 3.77 10.39 -3.71
CA PHE A 96 2.94 10.40 -2.51
C PHE A 96 3.71 10.87 -1.29
N ARG A 97 3.08 11.68 -0.43
CA ARG A 97 3.64 12.14 0.84
C ARG A 97 3.35 11.13 1.94
N TYR A 98 4.37 10.37 2.31
CA TYR A 98 4.23 9.28 3.29
C TYR A 98 4.17 9.75 4.74
N TRP A 99 4.70 10.95 5.04
CA TRP A 99 4.70 11.44 6.40
C TRP A 99 4.59 12.97 6.46
N TRP A 100 4.09 13.46 7.58
CA TRP A 100 3.83 14.90 7.78
C TRP A 100 5.08 15.78 7.71
N ASP A 101 6.29 15.23 7.92
CA ASP A 101 7.57 15.95 7.86
C ASP A 101 8.15 16.06 6.44
N GLU A 102 7.53 15.42 5.47
CA GLU A 102 7.92 15.55 4.06
C GLU A 102 7.38 16.86 3.45
N PRO A 103 8.03 17.38 2.39
CA PRO A 103 7.58 18.60 1.73
C PRO A 103 6.12 18.51 1.23
N GLY A 104 5.42 19.65 1.22
CA GLY A 104 4.04 19.75 0.76
C GLY A 104 3.04 19.95 1.88
N GLU A 105 1.76 20.16 1.49
CA GLU A 105 0.63 20.30 2.39
C GLU A 105 -0.50 19.40 1.92
N ASN A 106 -1.15 18.73 2.85
CA ASN A 106 -2.36 17.93 2.59
C ASN A 106 -3.26 17.87 3.84
N SER A 107 -4.39 17.20 3.73
CA SER A 107 -5.37 17.05 4.81
C SER A 107 -5.45 15.64 5.39
N MET A 108 -4.45 14.79 5.11
CA MET A 108 -4.45 13.41 5.61
C MET A 108 -4.25 13.35 7.12
N CYS A 109 -4.89 12.39 7.77
CA CYS A 109 -4.74 12.12 9.18
C CYS A 109 -3.48 11.28 9.45
N TYR A 110 -2.44 11.88 10.05
CA TYR A 110 -1.21 11.18 10.41
C TYR A 110 -1.13 10.76 11.88
N TRP A 111 -2.06 11.22 12.73
CA TRP A 111 -1.94 11.12 14.19
C TRP A 111 -2.72 9.98 14.83
N SER A 112 -3.69 9.39 14.16
CA SER A 112 -4.39 8.25 14.74
C SER A 112 -3.56 6.96 14.59
N GLU A 113 -3.79 6.02 15.50
CA GLU A 113 -2.98 4.80 15.63
C GLU A 113 -2.92 3.95 14.36
N ASN A 114 -4.07 3.72 13.75
CA ASN A 114 -4.16 2.94 12.52
C ASN A 114 -3.49 3.65 11.34
N HIS A 115 -3.65 4.97 11.20
CA HIS A 115 -2.99 5.73 10.15
C HIS A 115 -1.47 5.70 10.30
N GLN A 116 -0.94 5.85 11.52
CA GLN A 116 0.51 5.80 11.76
C GLN A 116 1.14 4.51 11.25
N ILE A 117 0.57 3.36 11.58
CA ILE A 117 1.14 2.07 11.14
C ILE A 117 0.88 1.81 9.65
N LEU A 118 -0.26 2.27 9.11
CA LEU A 118 -0.56 2.13 7.68
C LEU A 118 0.43 2.93 6.82
N PHE A 119 0.69 4.21 7.16
CA PHE A 119 1.69 5.01 6.48
C PHE A 119 3.09 4.41 6.61
N ALA A 120 3.52 4.02 7.81
CA ALA A 120 4.83 3.44 8.03
C ALA A 120 5.02 2.12 7.27
N SER A 121 4.03 1.24 7.28
CA SER A 121 4.10 -0.03 6.56
C SER A 121 4.09 0.16 5.04
N ALA A 122 3.24 1.04 4.50
CA ALA A 122 3.21 1.33 3.08
C ALA A 122 4.55 1.92 2.59
N GLU A 123 5.08 2.93 3.30
CA GLU A 123 6.36 3.56 2.96
C GLU A 123 7.51 2.54 2.99
N TYR A 124 7.57 1.71 4.05
CA TYR A 124 8.58 0.67 4.16
C TYR A 124 8.53 -0.32 2.99
N LEU A 125 7.35 -0.81 2.66
CA LEU A 125 7.16 -1.81 1.62
C LEU A 125 7.44 -1.24 0.22
N VAL A 126 7.00 -0.01 -0.06
CA VAL A 126 7.33 0.65 -1.34
C VAL A 126 8.83 0.91 -1.44
N GLY A 127 9.47 1.38 -0.36
CA GLY A 127 10.92 1.54 -0.32
C GLY A 127 11.69 0.23 -0.53
N GLN A 128 11.15 -0.89 -0.03
CA GLN A 128 11.72 -2.22 -0.23
C GLN A 128 11.58 -2.70 -1.68
N MET A 129 10.46 -2.40 -2.33
CA MET A 129 10.24 -2.76 -3.76
C MET A 129 11.13 -1.95 -4.69
N TYR A 130 11.37 -0.68 -4.38
CA TYR A 130 12.08 0.27 -5.24
C TYR A 130 13.25 0.95 -4.51
N PRO A 131 14.24 0.18 -3.97
CA PRO A 131 15.24 0.70 -3.03
C PRO A 131 16.16 1.78 -3.63
N ASP A 132 16.43 1.69 -4.91
CA ASP A 132 17.36 2.59 -5.61
C ASP A 132 16.65 3.71 -6.40
N SER A 133 15.31 3.73 -6.39
CA SER A 133 14.51 4.77 -7.03
C SER A 133 14.48 6.04 -6.18
N LEU A 134 14.59 7.19 -6.83
CA LEU A 134 14.40 8.49 -6.20
C LEU A 134 12.91 8.82 -6.16
N PHE A 135 12.42 9.26 -5.00
CA PHE A 135 11.05 9.74 -4.81
C PHE A 135 11.03 11.26 -4.90
N PRO A 136 10.48 11.82 -5.99
CA PRO A 136 10.53 13.26 -6.23
C PRO A 136 9.84 14.09 -5.15
N SER A 137 8.79 13.56 -4.51
CA SER A 137 8.05 14.25 -3.44
C SER A 137 8.92 14.58 -2.23
N SER A 138 9.80 13.67 -1.83
CA SER A 138 10.63 13.78 -0.63
C SER A 138 12.10 14.11 -0.93
N GLY A 139 12.57 13.78 -2.14
CA GLY A 139 14.00 13.81 -2.50
C GLY A 139 14.79 12.63 -1.89
N LEU A 140 14.13 11.63 -1.31
CA LEU A 140 14.76 10.46 -0.72
C LEU A 140 14.75 9.29 -1.70
N THR A 141 15.70 8.36 -1.53
CA THR A 141 15.68 7.07 -2.22
C THR A 141 14.73 6.11 -1.49
N GLY A 142 14.27 5.06 -2.19
CA GLY A 142 13.44 4.03 -1.56
C GLY A 142 14.11 3.39 -0.35
N ARG A 143 15.43 3.20 -0.37
CA ARG A 143 16.20 2.70 0.78
C ARG A 143 16.11 3.63 2.00
N GLN A 144 16.20 4.95 1.77
CA GLN A 144 16.05 5.94 2.85
C GLN A 144 14.61 5.97 3.38
N HIS A 145 13.61 5.85 2.51
CA HIS A 145 12.21 5.67 2.91
C HIS A 145 12.01 4.42 3.76
N MET A 146 12.59 3.30 3.34
CA MET A 146 12.51 2.03 4.09
C MET A 146 13.12 2.15 5.49
N GLU A 147 14.30 2.78 5.62
CA GLU A 147 14.96 3.00 6.91
C GLU A 147 14.11 3.89 7.82
N LYS A 148 13.68 5.06 7.33
CA LYS A 148 12.83 6.01 8.05
C LYS A 148 11.50 5.38 8.52
N ALA A 149 10.82 4.68 7.64
CA ALA A 149 9.54 4.04 7.93
C ALA A 149 9.70 2.84 8.87
N GLY A 150 10.79 2.09 8.74
CA GLY A 150 11.11 0.97 9.62
C GLY A 150 11.28 1.40 11.07
N GLU A 151 11.97 2.50 11.32
CA GLU A 151 12.11 3.07 12.67
C GLU A 151 10.74 3.45 13.27
N ARG A 152 9.89 4.14 12.50
CA ARG A 152 8.54 4.51 12.95
C ARG A 152 7.65 3.30 13.24
N ALA A 153 7.69 2.29 12.38
CA ALA A 153 6.93 1.06 12.59
C ALA A 153 7.37 0.33 13.86
N LEU A 154 8.68 0.25 14.11
CA LEU A 154 9.22 -0.36 15.32
C LEU A 154 8.85 0.42 16.58
N ASP A 155 8.88 1.74 16.54
CA ASP A 155 8.50 2.58 17.68
C ASP A 155 6.99 2.45 17.97
N TRP A 156 6.16 2.37 16.93
CA TRP A 156 4.73 2.09 17.10
C TRP A 156 4.48 0.72 17.73
N LEU A 157 5.20 -0.33 17.29
CA LEU A 157 5.09 -1.67 17.84
C LEU A 157 5.56 -1.72 19.32
N ARG A 158 6.65 -1.03 19.67
CA ARG A 158 7.13 -0.93 21.06
C ARG A 158 6.10 -0.23 21.94
N MET A 159 5.55 0.88 21.48
CA MET A 159 4.49 1.59 22.21
C MET A 159 3.30 0.67 22.47
N ARG A 160 2.87 -0.12 21.48
CA ARG A 160 1.79 -1.07 21.66
C ARG A 160 2.12 -2.20 22.62
N TRP A 161 3.32 -2.70 22.56
CA TRP A 161 3.81 -3.72 23.49
C TRP A 161 3.82 -3.24 24.94
N ASP A 162 4.28 -2.00 25.16
CA ASP A 162 4.45 -1.45 26.51
C ASP A 162 3.10 -1.00 27.13
N PHE A 163 2.18 -0.48 26.34
CA PHE A 163 0.94 0.11 26.84
C PHE A 163 -0.31 -0.72 26.56
N GLY A 164 -0.19 -1.83 25.84
CA GLY A 164 -1.31 -2.70 25.48
C GLY A 164 -2.19 -2.11 24.40
N ASP A 165 -3.30 -2.79 24.15
CA ASP A 165 -4.27 -2.41 23.12
C ASP A 165 -5.31 -1.44 23.68
N GLY A 166 -4.96 -0.38 24.32
CA GLY A 166 -5.79 0.74 24.75
C GLY A 166 -7.24 0.45 25.12
#